data_a68ae8992897386aa7d53acd30b31bd9
#
_entry.id   a68ae8992897386aa7d53acd30b31bd9
#
_cell.length_a   1.000
_cell.length_b   1.000
_cell.length_c   1.000
_cell.angle_alpha   90.00
_cell.angle_beta   90.00
_cell.angle_gamma   90.00
#
_symmetry.space_group_name_H-M   'P 1'
#
loop_
_entity.id
_entity.type
_entity.pdbx_description
1 polymer ?
#
loop_
_entity_poly.entity_id
_entity_poly.type
_entity_poly.pdbx_seq_one_letter_code
_entity_poly.pdbx_strand_id
1 'polypeptide(L)'
;MPEIVFLPDHVSVKVSAGTSIQEAGRSAGLLLDAPCGGHGLCGKCKVRVGKQEVLACQYQVEEDVTIMLPEAPKSTGILANGMESEFAVFPVKEGDCHISVDIGTTTVVAYLLDGKSGSILGSESMLNPQYPYGADVISRIQAAESGELDVQCQKIRRGIEDLVHTLCRKYKKAPEKIGTMAIVGNPAMQQIFLKIDPENLTHPPFAPAIKKTVREKLSDYFIDMTGGVLLTVPDIAGFIGADTMGCVLSTGMYKEDKITLMIDIGTNGEMVLGNKDRMVACSTAAGPALEGGRISCGMRGGPGAVDHIWMEDDTVCSSVIGWRETLKKGSSVPDVEVQGLCGSGLIDAIAVMLDLGILNRRGRIQKAYYGDEKNRIYAVTDQISLTQEDIREVQMAKGAIAAGIELMMEELEITYEQVDRVILCGAFGTYMNAKSAARIGLIPEPLLSKVIAGGNAAGMGCRQITMDQKLFALTGKLVQKIEPLDLASLPQFQRTFAKQMAFSEV
;
A
#
# COMPACT_ATOMS: atom_id res chain seq x y z
N MET A 1 -39.42 -0.96 1.35
CA MET A 1 -37.96 -0.92 1.42
C MET A 1 -37.48 -2.37 1.42
N PRO A 2 -36.80 -2.80 0.36
CA PRO A 2 -36.22 -4.12 0.30
C PRO A 2 -35.31 -4.43 1.50
N GLU A 3 -35.34 -5.67 1.94
CA GLU A 3 -34.42 -6.19 2.94
C GLU A 3 -33.34 -7.05 2.26
N ILE A 4 -32.09 -6.76 2.54
CA ILE A 4 -30.95 -7.49 2.00
C ILE A 4 -30.31 -8.26 3.15
N VAL A 5 -30.10 -9.57 2.97
CA VAL A 5 -29.39 -10.42 3.92
C VAL A 5 -28.05 -10.84 3.29
N PHE A 6 -26.96 -10.50 3.93
CA PHE A 6 -25.60 -10.88 3.51
C PHE A 6 -25.14 -12.13 4.25
N LEU A 7 -24.79 -13.16 3.50
CA LEU A 7 -24.23 -14.42 3.98
C LEU A 7 -22.71 -14.46 3.66
N PRO A 8 -21.86 -15.12 4.48
CA PRO A 8 -22.23 -15.98 5.62
C PRO A 8 -22.49 -15.23 6.94
N ASP A 9 -22.24 -13.93 7.01
CA ASP A 9 -22.23 -13.16 8.28
C ASP A 9 -23.65 -12.91 8.86
N HIS A 10 -24.71 -13.27 8.13
CA HIS A 10 -26.13 -13.04 8.51
C HIS A 10 -26.46 -11.58 8.84
N VAL A 11 -25.75 -10.63 8.20
CA VAL A 11 -26.01 -9.19 8.39
C VAL A 11 -27.16 -8.79 7.47
N SER A 12 -28.18 -8.11 8.02
CA SER A 12 -29.31 -7.59 7.25
C SER A 12 -29.39 -6.08 7.27
N VAL A 13 -29.85 -5.49 6.16
CA VAL A 13 -30.06 -4.05 6.03
C VAL A 13 -31.28 -3.78 5.16
N LYS A 14 -32.07 -2.75 5.53
CA LYS A 14 -33.19 -2.26 4.71
C LYS A 14 -32.77 -1.02 3.95
N VAL A 15 -32.95 -1.03 2.64
CA VAL A 15 -32.53 0.04 1.74
C VAL A 15 -33.69 0.52 0.86
N SER A 16 -33.54 1.65 0.19
CA SER A 16 -34.48 2.09 -0.84
C SER A 16 -34.38 1.19 -2.07
N ALA A 17 -35.48 0.97 -2.79
CA ALA A 17 -35.43 0.30 -4.08
C ALA A 17 -34.50 1.10 -5.04
N GLY A 18 -33.71 0.38 -5.85
CA GLY A 18 -32.69 0.97 -6.71
C GLY A 18 -31.33 1.20 -6.04
N THR A 19 -31.17 0.90 -4.73
CA THR A 19 -29.86 0.94 -4.06
C THR A 19 -28.99 -0.19 -4.59
N SER A 20 -27.71 0.08 -4.89
CA SER A 20 -26.77 -0.97 -5.29
C SER A 20 -26.42 -1.91 -4.10
N ILE A 21 -26.08 -3.18 -4.40
CA ILE A 21 -25.59 -4.11 -3.37
C ILE A 21 -24.37 -3.54 -2.65
N GLN A 22 -23.51 -2.82 -3.36
CA GLN A 22 -22.33 -2.18 -2.77
C GLN A 22 -22.70 -1.13 -1.73
N GLU A 23 -23.64 -0.23 -2.05
CA GLU A 23 -24.11 0.79 -1.11
C GLU A 23 -24.83 0.17 0.10
N ALA A 24 -25.63 -0.86 -0.15
CA ALA A 24 -26.27 -1.63 0.91
C ALA A 24 -25.27 -2.31 1.83
N GLY A 25 -24.24 -2.96 1.27
CA GLY A 25 -23.14 -3.55 2.04
C GLY A 25 -22.38 -2.50 2.86
N ARG A 26 -22.09 -1.33 2.26
CA ARG A 26 -21.47 -0.21 2.96
C ARG A 26 -22.33 0.26 4.16
N SER A 27 -23.63 0.42 3.96
CA SER A 27 -24.57 0.79 5.03
C SER A 27 -24.65 -0.26 6.13
N ALA A 28 -24.47 -1.54 5.79
CA ALA A 28 -24.41 -2.66 6.72
C ALA A 28 -23.03 -2.83 7.38
N GLY A 29 -22.04 -2.01 7.04
CA GLY A 29 -20.68 -2.10 7.57
C GLY A 29 -19.82 -3.20 6.96
N LEU A 30 -20.26 -3.81 5.86
CA LEU A 30 -19.55 -4.89 5.17
C LEU A 30 -18.51 -4.36 4.17
N LEU A 31 -17.38 -5.04 4.08
CA LEU A 31 -16.29 -4.75 3.17
C LEU A 31 -16.50 -5.54 1.86
N LEU A 32 -16.99 -4.87 0.80
CA LEU A 32 -17.05 -5.44 -0.54
C LEU A 32 -15.85 -4.95 -1.37
N ASP A 33 -15.14 -5.88 -2.01
CA ASP A 33 -13.95 -5.54 -2.81
C ASP A 33 -14.35 -4.78 -4.09
N ALA A 34 -14.20 -3.47 -4.08
CA ALA A 34 -14.57 -2.59 -5.18
C ALA A 34 -13.48 -1.56 -5.50
N PRO A 35 -12.29 -1.99 -5.97
CA PRO A 35 -11.11 -1.11 -6.16
C PRO A 35 -11.33 0.02 -7.17
N CYS A 36 -12.34 -0.05 -8.04
CA CYS A 36 -12.70 1.05 -8.93
C CYS A 36 -13.69 2.06 -8.33
N GLY A 37 -13.92 2.05 -7.02
CA GLY A 37 -14.89 2.96 -6.37
C GLY A 37 -16.34 2.74 -6.77
N GLY A 38 -16.69 1.59 -7.35
CA GLY A 38 -18.07 1.28 -7.75
C GLY A 38 -18.41 1.60 -9.20
N HIS A 39 -17.44 1.97 -10.02
CA HIS A 39 -17.67 2.36 -11.43
C HIS A 39 -17.89 1.18 -12.39
N GLY A 40 -17.93 -0.06 -11.94
CA GLY A 40 -18.13 -1.26 -12.78
C GLY A 40 -16.94 -1.65 -13.66
N LEU A 41 -15.79 -0.98 -13.51
CA LEU A 41 -14.65 -1.11 -14.43
C LEU A 41 -13.72 -2.28 -14.09
N CYS A 42 -13.57 -2.62 -12.79
CA CYS A 42 -12.56 -3.59 -12.36
C CYS A 42 -13.07 -5.04 -12.31
N GLY A 43 -14.38 -5.27 -12.28
CA GLY A 43 -14.98 -6.61 -12.18
C GLY A 43 -14.70 -7.35 -10.85
N LYS A 44 -14.18 -6.69 -9.81
CA LYS A 44 -13.74 -7.34 -8.55
C LYS A 44 -14.85 -7.49 -7.50
N CYS A 45 -15.88 -6.65 -7.53
CA CYS A 45 -16.99 -6.68 -6.56
C CYS A 45 -18.03 -7.77 -6.87
N LYS A 46 -17.58 -8.97 -7.22
CA LYS A 46 -18.45 -10.08 -7.53
C LYS A 46 -19.10 -10.64 -6.27
N VAL A 47 -20.40 -10.80 -6.32
CA VAL A 47 -21.22 -11.44 -5.29
C VAL A 47 -22.21 -12.37 -5.96
N ARG A 48 -22.79 -13.29 -5.20
CA ARG A 48 -23.79 -14.22 -5.75
C ARG A 48 -25.18 -13.88 -5.25
N VAL A 49 -26.10 -13.66 -6.20
CA VAL A 49 -27.55 -13.49 -5.98
C VAL A 49 -28.24 -14.76 -6.46
N GLY A 50 -28.69 -15.61 -5.55
CA GLY A 50 -29.19 -16.94 -5.89
C GLY A 50 -28.13 -17.78 -6.61
N LYS A 51 -28.40 -18.11 -7.90
CA LYS A 51 -27.43 -18.87 -8.74
C LYS A 51 -26.60 -17.99 -9.66
N GLN A 52 -26.85 -16.67 -9.69
CA GLN A 52 -26.21 -15.73 -10.60
C GLN A 52 -25.08 -14.99 -9.89
N GLU A 53 -23.91 -14.88 -10.55
CA GLU A 53 -22.82 -14.01 -10.14
C GLU A 53 -23.04 -12.63 -10.76
N VAL A 54 -23.01 -11.58 -9.92
CA VAL A 54 -23.24 -10.20 -10.32
C VAL A 54 -22.19 -9.27 -9.75
N LEU A 55 -22.00 -8.09 -10.34
CA LEU A 55 -21.17 -7.04 -9.77
C LEU A 55 -21.98 -6.23 -8.75
N ALA A 56 -21.55 -6.24 -7.49
CA ALA A 56 -22.25 -5.57 -6.38
C ALA A 56 -22.46 -4.08 -6.63
N CYS A 57 -21.55 -3.41 -7.31
CA CYS A 57 -21.64 -1.98 -7.63
C CYS A 57 -22.61 -1.66 -8.77
N GLN A 58 -23.03 -2.65 -9.58
CA GLN A 58 -23.90 -2.45 -10.73
C GLN A 58 -25.29 -3.05 -10.52
N TYR A 59 -25.42 -4.00 -9.61
CA TYR A 59 -26.70 -4.65 -9.34
C TYR A 59 -27.56 -3.79 -8.41
N GLN A 60 -28.70 -3.32 -8.91
CA GLN A 60 -29.70 -2.56 -8.16
C GLN A 60 -30.72 -3.50 -7.52
N VAL A 61 -31.00 -3.28 -6.24
CA VAL A 61 -31.90 -4.12 -5.45
C VAL A 61 -33.30 -3.53 -5.50
N GLU A 62 -34.25 -4.30 -6.05
CA GLU A 62 -35.66 -3.87 -6.18
C GLU A 62 -36.59 -4.61 -5.17
N GLU A 63 -36.20 -5.79 -4.71
CA GLU A 63 -36.98 -6.64 -3.81
C GLU A 63 -36.07 -7.31 -2.78
N ASP A 64 -36.66 -7.99 -1.78
CA ASP A 64 -35.91 -8.71 -0.76
C ASP A 64 -34.95 -9.73 -1.38
N VAL A 65 -33.70 -9.69 -0.99
CA VAL A 65 -32.65 -10.53 -1.61
C VAL A 65 -31.64 -11.03 -0.60
N THR A 66 -31.18 -12.26 -0.83
CA THR A 66 -30.04 -12.84 -0.09
C THR A 66 -28.80 -12.82 -0.95
N ILE A 67 -27.74 -12.24 -0.44
CA ILE A 67 -26.44 -12.07 -1.10
C ILE A 67 -25.45 -13.01 -0.44
N MET A 68 -24.82 -13.85 -1.25
CA MET A 68 -23.66 -14.63 -0.79
C MET A 68 -22.39 -13.87 -1.10
N LEU A 69 -21.69 -13.45 -0.07
CA LEU A 69 -20.38 -12.81 -0.18
C LEU A 69 -19.30 -13.87 -0.47
N PRO A 70 -18.24 -13.52 -1.19
CA PRO A 70 -17.04 -14.35 -1.26
C PRO A 70 -16.44 -14.50 0.14
N GLU A 71 -15.82 -15.65 0.43
CA GLU A 71 -15.10 -15.83 1.69
C GLU A 71 -14.06 -14.72 1.84
N ALA A 72 -14.06 -14.08 3.01
CA ALA A 72 -13.06 -13.07 3.32
C ALA A 72 -11.67 -13.72 3.25
N PRO A 73 -10.70 -13.11 2.56
CA PRO A 73 -9.34 -13.64 2.54
C PRO A 73 -8.84 -13.75 3.99
N LYS A 74 -8.44 -14.96 4.39
CA LYS A 74 -7.81 -15.18 5.70
C LYS A 74 -6.64 -14.23 5.83
N SER A 75 -6.51 -13.56 6.97
CA SER A 75 -5.48 -12.55 7.22
C SER A 75 -4.13 -13.03 6.73
N THR A 76 -3.63 -12.42 5.68
CA THR A 76 -2.29 -12.65 5.15
C THR A 76 -1.30 -12.06 6.13
N GLY A 77 -0.17 -12.74 6.36
CA GLY A 77 0.89 -12.21 7.21
C GLY A 77 1.36 -10.86 6.71
N ILE A 78 0.84 -9.78 7.30
CA ILE A 78 1.21 -8.41 6.94
C ILE A 78 2.61 -8.15 7.46
N LEU A 79 3.44 -7.51 6.63
CA LEU A 79 4.80 -7.16 6.98
C LEU A 79 4.81 -6.17 8.14
N ALA A 80 5.29 -6.63 9.31
CA ALA A 80 5.35 -5.82 10.51
C ALA A 80 6.78 -5.34 10.85
N ASN A 81 7.81 -5.97 10.29
CA ASN A 81 9.20 -5.64 10.56
C ASN A 81 9.81 -4.84 9.41
N GLY A 82 10.77 -3.99 9.74
CA GLY A 82 11.49 -3.17 8.77
C GLY A 82 12.85 -2.74 9.24
N MET A 83 13.58 -2.02 8.39
CA MET A 83 14.83 -1.38 8.71
C MET A 83 14.65 -0.33 9.80
N GLU A 84 15.58 -0.25 10.71
CA GLU A 84 15.53 0.72 11.80
C GLU A 84 16.91 1.27 12.09
N SER A 85 17.04 2.58 12.01
CA SER A 85 18.26 3.28 12.45
C SER A 85 18.31 3.39 13.97
N GLU A 86 19.48 3.56 14.53
CA GLU A 86 19.65 3.78 15.98
C GLU A 86 18.91 5.04 16.44
N PHE A 87 18.19 4.90 17.55
CA PHE A 87 17.47 5.99 18.23
C PHE A 87 17.53 5.80 19.76
N ALA A 88 17.30 6.89 20.50
CA ALA A 88 17.28 6.84 21.96
C ALA A 88 15.88 6.47 22.46
N VAL A 89 15.83 5.58 23.43
CA VAL A 89 14.60 5.25 24.13
C VAL A 89 14.47 6.15 25.35
N PHE A 90 13.46 7.01 25.37
CA PHE A 90 13.10 7.83 26.52
C PHE A 90 11.90 7.21 27.23
N PRO A 91 12.10 6.47 28.32
CA PRO A 91 11.02 5.85 29.05
C PRO A 91 10.09 6.93 29.63
N VAL A 92 8.81 6.84 29.32
CA VAL A 92 7.79 7.69 29.88
C VAL A 92 7.37 7.10 31.24
N LYS A 93 7.34 7.91 32.28
CA LYS A 93 7.16 7.44 33.67
C LYS A 93 5.80 6.81 33.96
N GLU A 94 4.79 7.04 33.12
CA GLU A 94 3.39 6.77 33.47
C GLU A 94 2.73 5.61 32.69
N GLY A 95 3.34 5.14 31.62
CA GLY A 95 2.78 4.05 30.81
C GLY A 95 3.51 2.72 30.98
N ASP A 96 2.80 1.63 31.14
CA ASP A 96 3.37 0.29 31.08
C ASP A 96 3.71 -0.14 29.66
N CYS A 97 3.14 0.53 28.64
CA CYS A 97 3.31 0.23 27.24
C CYS A 97 3.00 1.47 26.35
N HIS A 98 3.39 1.36 25.08
CA HIS A 98 3.11 2.38 24.06
C HIS A 98 2.58 1.71 22.80
N ILE A 99 1.98 2.49 21.92
CA ILE A 99 1.44 2.05 20.65
C ILE A 99 2.03 2.87 19.52
N SER A 100 2.40 2.21 18.43
CA SER A 100 2.71 2.84 17.14
C SER A 100 1.73 2.33 16.10
N VAL A 101 1.18 3.22 15.28
CA VAL A 101 0.21 2.87 14.24
C VAL A 101 0.66 3.42 12.90
N ASP A 102 0.69 2.55 11.92
CA ASP A 102 0.88 2.91 10.51
C ASP A 102 -0.46 2.76 9.78
N ILE A 103 -1.03 3.89 9.34
CA ILE A 103 -2.32 3.95 8.64
C ILE A 103 -2.07 4.00 7.14
N GLY A 104 -1.83 2.85 6.53
CA GLY A 104 -1.77 2.75 5.08
C GLY A 104 -3.16 2.87 4.43
N THR A 105 -3.19 3.20 3.14
CA THR A 105 -4.44 3.24 2.35
C THR A 105 -5.15 1.89 2.34
N THR A 106 -4.38 0.80 2.23
CA THR A 106 -4.90 -0.57 2.13
C THR A 106 -4.91 -1.29 3.48
N THR A 107 -3.88 -1.10 4.29
CA THR A 107 -3.62 -1.87 5.51
C THR A 107 -3.27 -0.96 6.66
N VAL A 108 -3.76 -1.28 7.85
CA VAL A 108 -3.39 -0.62 9.10
C VAL A 108 -2.62 -1.61 9.97
N VAL A 109 -1.46 -1.18 10.48
CA VAL A 109 -0.62 -2.00 11.37
C VAL A 109 -0.44 -1.28 12.70
N ALA A 110 -0.71 -1.97 13.80
CA ALA A 110 -0.44 -1.49 15.15
C ALA A 110 0.64 -2.32 15.84
N TYR A 111 1.54 -1.66 16.54
CA TYR A 111 2.62 -2.26 17.31
C TYR A 111 2.45 -1.93 18.79
N LEU A 112 2.49 -2.95 19.65
CA LEU A 112 2.58 -2.78 21.08
C LEU A 112 4.04 -2.77 21.50
N LEU A 113 4.44 -1.73 22.19
CA LEU A 113 5.83 -1.48 22.60
C LEU A 113 5.97 -1.59 24.14
N ASP A 114 7.07 -2.17 24.57
CA ASP A 114 7.46 -2.13 25.98
C ASP A 114 7.81 -0.69 26.39
N GLY A 115 7.19 -0.20 27.45
CA GLY A 115 7.31 1.21 27.86
C GLY A 115 8.71 1.61 28.38
N LYS A 116 9.56 0.65 28.71
CA LYS A 116 10.92 0.91 29.21
C LYS A 116 11.97 0.73 28.13
N SER A 117 11.93 -0.38 27.42
CA SER A 117 12.93 -0.75 26.40
C SER A 117 12.59 -0.27 25.00
N GLY A 118 11.32 0.08 24.74
CA GLY A 118 10.82 0.37 23.40
C GLY A 118 10.81 -0.84 22.47
N SER A 119 11.06 -2.06 23.00
CA SER A 119 11.01 -3.27 22.17
C SER A 119 9.57 -3.57 21.72
N ILE A 120 9.42 -4.12 20.53
CA ILE A 120 8.14 -4.56 20.02
C ILE A 120 7.75 -5.83 20.78
N LEU A 121 6.66 -5.78 21.56
CA LEU A 121 6.06 -6.94 22.21
C LEU A 121 5.24 -7.75 21.20
N GLY A 122 4.59 -7.09 20.26
CA GLY A 122 3.86 -7.71 19.19
C GLY A 122 3.23 -6.70 18.26
N SER A 123 2.68 -7.21 17.16
CA SER A 123 1.95 -6.43 16.17
C SER A 123 0.66 -7.13 15.78
N GLU A 124 -0.34 -6.36 15.42
CA GLU A 124 -1.60 -6.79 14.81
C GLU A 124 -1.91 -5.87 13.63
N SER A 125 -2.70 -6.37 12.70
CA SER A 125 -2.98 -5.64 11.48
C SER A 125 -4.37 -5.96 10.96
N MET A 126 -4.93 -5.02 10.19
CA MET A 126 -6.24 -5.18 9.55
C MET A 126 -6.24 -4.54 8.17
N LEU A 127 -7.19 -4.92 7.33
CA LEU A 127 -7.55 -4.10 6.17
C LEU A 127 -8.07 -2.75 6.67
N ASN A 128 -7.70 -1.67 5.98
CA ASN A 128 -8.17 -0.36 6.35
C ASN A 128 -9.71 -0.30 6.26
N PRO A 129 -10.43 -0.06 7.37
CA PRO A 129 -11.89 -0.09 7.41
C PRO A 129 -12.56 1.05 6.62
N GLN A 130 -11.76 1.96 6.06
CA GLN A 130 -12.22 2.99 5.12
C GLN A 130 -12.31 2.49 3.67
N TYR A 131 -11.90 1.26 3.38
CA TYR A 131 -11.91 0.66 2.04
C TYR A 131 -13.28 0.77 1.31
N PRO A 132 -14.45 0.63 1.97
CA PRO A 132 -15.75 0.82 1.33
C PRO A 132 -16.00 2.24 0.78
N TYR A 133 -15.23 3.23 1.24
CA TYR A 133 -15.34 4.62 0.81
C TYR A 133 -14.37 4.98 -0.31
N GLY A 134 -13.55 4.03 -0.75
CA GLY A 134 -12.61 4.15 -1.85
C GLY A 134 -11.39 3.26 -1.65
N ALA A 135 -10.94 2.63 -2.72
CA ALA A 135 -9.74 1.80 -2.70
C ALA A 135 -8.44 2.62 -2.70
N ASP A 136 -8.50 3.87 -3.14
CA ASP A 136 -7.38 4.81 -3.24
C ASP A 136 -7.66 6.10 -2.43
N VAL A 137 -6.61 6.92 -2.32
CA VAL A 137 -6.64 8.17 -1.55
C VAL A 137 -7.65 9.16 -2.11
N ILE A 138 -7.69 9.34 -3.42
CA ILE A 138 -8.56 10.33 -4.08
C ILE A 138 -10.03 9.97 -3.88
N SER A 139 -10.39 8.70 -4.08
CA SER A 139 -11.77 8.22 -3.88
C SER A 139 -12.24 8.44 -2.43
N ARG A 140 -11.36 8.30 -1.44
CA ARG A 140 -11.69 8.55 -0.02
C ARG A 140 -11.85 10.02 0.29
N ILE A 141 -11.04 10.90 -0.31
CA ILE A 141 -11.21 12.34 -0.19
C ILE A 141 -12.55 12.75 -0.77
N GLN A 142 -12.89 12.29 -1.98
CA GLN A 142 -14.19 12.57 -2.63
C GLN A 142 -15.38 12.09 -1.79
N ALA A 143 -15.26 10.92 -1.17
CA ALA A 143 -16.29 10.44 -0.23
C ALA A 143 -16.40 11.34 1.01
N ALA A 144 -15.27 11.82 1.56
CA ALA A 144 -15.28 12.75 2.68
C ALA A 144 -15.93 14.09 2.32
N GLU A 145 -15.60 14.66 1.14
CA GLU A 145 -16.23 15.88 0.58
C GLU A 145 -17.76 15.69 0.36
N SER A 146 -18.18 14.46 0.07
CA SER A 146 -19.61 14.11 -0.08
C SER A 146 -20.34 13.88 1.26
N GLY A 147 -19.71 14.21 2.39
CA GLY A 147 -20.31 14.13 3.74
C GLY A 147 -19.95 12.85 4.53
N GLU A 148 -19.07 11.99 4.02
CA GLU A 148 -18.68 10.73 4.66
C GLU A 148 -17.44 10.85 5.59
N LEU A 149 -16.98 12.07 5.87
CA LEU A 149 -15.80 12.30 6.72
C LEU A 149 -15.98 11.72 8.12
N ASP A 150 -17.14 11.99 8.76
CA ASP A 150 -17.39 11.56 10.13
C ASP A 150 -17.39 10.05 10.26
N VAL A 151 -18.03 9.35 9.34
CA VAL A 151 -18.10 7.89 9.38
C VAL A 151 -16.77 7.25 9.03
N GLN A 152 -16.00 7.79 8.10
CA GLN A 152 -14.64 7.33 7.81
C GLN A 152 -13.72 7.49 9.02
N CYS A 153 -13.79 8.67 9.70
CA CYS A 153 -13.06 8.94 10.93
C CYS A 153 -13.42 7.95 12.04
N GLN A 154 -14.71 7.73 12.29
CA GLN A 154 -15.15 6.77 13.32
C GLN A 154 -14.69 5.34 13.01
N LYS A 155 -14.77 4.90 11.75
CA LYS A 155 -14.36 3.56 11.36
C LYS A 155 -12.86 3.31 11.58
N ILE A 156 -12.02 4.26 11.18
CA ILE A 156 -10.56 4.09 11.38
C ILE A 156 -10.18 4.13 12.86
N ARG A 157 -10.77 5.03 13.67
CA ARG A 157 -10.51 5.09 15.10
C ARG A 157 -10.95 3.80 15.79
N ARG A 158 -12.16 3.31 15.51
CA ARG A 158 -12.65 2.05 16.07
C ARG A 158 -11.80 0.85 15.67
N GLY A 159 -11.40 0.76 14.40
CA GLY A 159 -10.51 -0.30 13.94
C GLY A 159 -9.16 -0.29 14.67
N ILE A 160 -8.56 0.89 14.89
CA ILE A 160 -7.35 1.02 15.69
C ILE A 160 -7.57 0.58 17.13
N GLU A 161 -8.69 1.00 17.75
CA GLU A 161 -9.07 0.60 19.11
C GLU A 161 -9.18 -0.93 19.24
N ASP A 162 -9.81 -1.60 18.26
CA ASP A 162 -9.93 -3.06 18.22
C ASP A 162 -8.55 -3.76 18.11
N LEU A 163 -7.63 -3.24 17.28
CA LEU A 163 -6.26 -3.74 17.21
C LEU A 163 -5.53 -3.60 18.53
N VAL A 164 -5.65 -2.43 19.18
CA VAL A 164 -5.01 -2.14 20.47
C VAL A 164 -5.57 -3.07 21.55
N HIS A 165 -6.88 -3.26 21.62
CA HIS A 165 -7.50 -4.19 22.58
C HIS A 165 -7.03 -5.63 22.36
N THR A 166 -6.87 -6.04 21.11
CA THR A 166 -6.36 -7.38 20.77
C THR A 166 -4.92 -7.55 21.25
N LEU A 167 -4.05 -6.57 21.00
CA LEU A 167 -2.68 -6.55 21.49
C LEU A 167 -2.62 -6.54 23.03
N CYS A 168 -3.39 -5.66 23.66
CA CYS A 168 -3.44 -5.56 25.11
C CYS A 168 -3.87 -6.88 25.77
N ARG A 169 -4.91 -7.54 25.25
CA ARG A 169 -5.35 -8.87 25.75
C ARG A 169 -4.25 -9.93 25.58
N LYS A 170 -3.64 -9.98 24.40
CA LYS A 170 -2.60 -10.99 24.06
C LYS A 170 -1.37 -10.87 24.95
N TYR A 171 -0.96 -9.64 25.27
CA TYR A 171 0.24 -9.35 26.07
C TYR A 171 -0.05 -8.93 27.51
N LYS A 172 -1.31 -9.11 27.96
CA LYS A 172 -1.75 -8.83 29.35
C LYS A 172 -1.44 -7.40 29.80
N LYS A 173 -1.69 -6.44 28.92
CA LYS A 173 -1.60 -5.00 29.18
C LYS A 173 -3.00 -4.42 29.32
N ALA A 174 -3.11 -3.26 29.98
CA ALA A 174 -4.36 -2.55 30.13
C ALA A 174 -4.35 -1.30 29.20
N PRO A 175 -5.40 -1.04 28.43
CA PRO A 175 -5.47 0.13 27.53
C PRO A 175 -5.23 1.46 28.24
N GLU A 176 -5.68 1.59 29.50
CA GLU A 176 -5.52 2.79 30.33
C GLU A 176 -4.05 3.07 30.69
N LYS A 177 -3.16 2.07 30.51
CA LYS A 177 -1.73 2.14 30.76
C LYS A 177 -0.91 2.49 29.53
N ILE A 178 -1.56 2.81 28.42
CA ILE A 178 -0.88 3.30 27.21
C ILE A 178 -0.44 4.75 27.44
N GLY A 179 0.86 4.96 27.53
CA GLY A 179 1.44 6.29 27.79
C GLY A 179 1.57 7.16 26.56
N THR A 180 1.85 6.54 25.40
CA THR A 180 1.98 7.26 24.13
C THR A 180 1.45 6.40 23.00
N MET A 181 0.72 7.01 22.07
CA MET A 181 0.40 6.44 20.77
C MET A 181 0.90 7.40 19.70
N ALA A 182 1.79 6.95 18.82
CA ALA A 182 2.10 7.69 17.61
C ALA A 182 1.38 7.10 16.42
N ILE A 183 1.00 7.98 15.48
CA ILE A 183 0.32 7.62 14.24
C ILE A 183 1.08 8.23 13.07
N VAL A 184 1.34 7.42 12.04
CA VAL A 184 1.83 7.87 10.73
C VAL A 184 0.85 7.39 9.66
N GLY A 185 0.92 8.00 8.49
CA GLY A 185 0.13 7.68 7.32
C GLY A 185 0.27 8.76 6.28
N ASN A 186 -0.29 8.57 5.10
CA ASN A 186 -0.32 9.63 4.10
C ASN A 186 -1.25 10.79 4.54
N PRO A 187 -1.14 11.99 3.93
CA PRO A 187 -1.86 13.16 4.39
C PRO A 187 -3.37 12.97 4.52
N ALA A 188 -4.00 12.27 3.58
CA ALA A 188 -5.44 12.02 3.65
C ALA A 188 -5.81 11.10 4.82
N MET A 189 -5.03 10.04 5.05
CA MET A 189 -5.28 9.13 6.17
C MET A 189 -5.12 9.83 7.52
N GLN A 190 -4.12 10.69 7.66
CA GLN A 190 -3.94 11.50 8.86
C GLN A 190 -5.08 12.51 9.05
N GLN A 191 -5.43 13.27 8.00
CA GLN A 191 -6.51 14.28 8.10
C GLN A 191 -7.84 13.64 8.44
N ILE A 192 -8.22 12.54 7.79
CA ILE A 192 -9.47 11.81 8.09
C ILE A 192 -9.44 11.26 9.53
N PHE A 193 -8.31 10.68 9.99
CA PHE A 193 -8.17 10.20 11.36
C PHE A 193 -8.35 11.33 12.39
N LEU A 194 -7.77 12.50 12.12
CA LEU A 194 -7.90 13.69 12.99
C LEU A 194 -9.23 14.41 12.82
N LYS A 195 -10.10 13.98 11.90
CA LYS A 195 -11.36 14.64 11.53
C LYS A 195 -11.14 16.03 10.94
N ILE A 196 -10.09 16.18 10.15
CA ILE A 196 -9.80 17.37 9.37
C ILE A 196 -10.26 17.11 7.93
N ASP A 197 -10.98 18.05 7.34
CA ASP A 197 -11.46 17.95 5.96
C ASP A 197 -10.27 17.83 5.00
N PRO A 198 -10.18 16.76 4.19
CA PRO A 198 -9.08 16.57 3.26
C PRO A 198 -9.25 17.27 1.90
N GLU A 199 -10.25 18.12 1.70
CA GLU A 199 -10.54 18.87 0.46
C GLU A 199 -9.29 19.60 -0.08
N ASN A 200 -8.49 20.17 0.83
CA ASN A 200 -7.26 20.88 0.48
C ASN A 200 -6.21 20.02 -0.27
N LEU A 201 -6.33 18.70 -0.25
CA LEU A 201 -5.44 17.78 -0.95
C LEU A 201 -5.82 17.57 -2.42
N THR A 202 -7.06 17.87 -2.81
CA THR A 202 -7.56 17.75 -4.19
C THR A 202 -7.59 19.06 -4.95
N HIS A 203 -7.39 20.19 -4.25
CA HIS A 203 -7.42 21.53 -4.83
C HIS A 203 -6.06 22.23 -4.73
N PRO A 204 -5.62 22.94 -5.79
CA PRO A 204 -4.37 23.70 -5.74
C PRO A 204 -4.36 24.68 -4.55
N PRO A 205 -3.27 24.80 -3.82
CA PRO A 205 -1.92 24.30 -4.07
C PRO A 205 -1.64 22.88 -3.52
N PHE A 206 -2.67 22.03 -3.30
CA PHE A 206 -2.55 20.67 -2.77
C PHE A 206 -1.78 20.59 -1.44
N ALA A 207 -1.95 21.61 -0.59
CA ALA A 207 -1.16 21.76 0.62
C ALA A 207 -1.78 20.95 1.78
N PRO A 208 -1.01 20.12 2.51
CA PRO A 208 -1.53 19.37 3.64
C PRO A 208 -1.90 20.30 4.80
N ALA A 209 -2.88 19.89 5.61
CA ALA A 209 -3.29 20.65 6.79
C ALA A 209 -2.30 20.49 7.95
N ILE A 210 -1.65 19.34 8.07
CA ILE A 210 -0.76 19.03 9.19
C ILE A 210 0.67 19.49 8.86
N LYS A 211 0.98 20.72 9.21
CA LYS A 211 2.29 21.35 8.94
C LYS A 211 3.24 21.38 10.14
N LYS A 212 2.79 20.86 11.27
CA LYS A 212 3.56 20.84 12.54
C LYS A 212 3.29 19.53 13.26
N THR A 213 4.18 19.19 14.19
CA THR A 213 3.94 18.10 15.13
C THR A 213 2.66 18.34 15.92
N VAL A 214 1.83 17.31 16.05
CA VAL A 214 0.60 17.32 16.84
C VAL A 214 0.82 16.49 18.10
N ARG A 215 0.38 17.02 19.24
CA ARG A 215 0.41 16.34 20.54
C ARG A 215 -0.89 16.62 21.29
N GLU A 216 -1.71 15.61 21.44
CA GLU A 216 -3.04 15.71 22.02
C GLU A 216 -3.29 14.60 23.04
N LYS A 217 -4.41 14.63 23.78
CA LYS A 217 -4.76 13.57 24.71
C LYS A 217 -5.36 12.38 23.96
N LEU A 218 -4.97 11.16 24.31
CA LEU A 218 -5.59 9.96 23.74
C LEU A 218 -7.10 9.87 24.04
N SER A 219 -7.53 10.38 25.21
CA SER A 219 -8.95 10.42 25.59
C SER A 219 -9.86 11.23 24.65
N ASP A 220 -9.28 12.09 23.82
CA ASP A 220 -10.05 12.87 22.83
C ASP A 220 -10.36 12.03 21.56
N TYR A 221 -9.74 10.86 21.45
CA TYR A 221 -9.83 9.95 20.31
C TYR A 221 -10.40 8.57 20.65
N PHE A 222 -10.12 8.06 21.87
CA PHE A 222 -10.42 6.70 22.30
C PHE A 222 -10.98 6.69 23.74
N ILE A 223 -11.99 5.87 23.97
CA ILE A 223 -12.73 5.86 25.24
C ILE A 223 -11.89 5.28 26.39
N ASP A 224 -11.20 4.16 26.13
CA ASP A 224 -10.51 3.40 27.18
C ASP A 224 -9.04 3.80 27.37
N MET A 225 -8.51 4.70 26.54
CA MET A 225 -7.11 5.15 26.60
C MET A 225 -6.99 6.52 27.28
N THR A 226 -7.30 6.55 28.57
CA THR A 226 -7.55 7.80 29.32
C THR A 226 -6.31 8.57 29.76
N GLY A 227 -5.13 7.91 29.85
CA GLY A 227 -3.93 8.49 30.47
C GLY A 227 -2.81 8.92 29.52
N GLY A 228 -2.93 8.66 28.23
CA GLY A 228 -1.84 8.82 27.28
C GLY A 228 -1.92 10.05 26.38
N VAL A 229 -0.88 10.20 25.55
CA VAL A 229 -0.80 11.23 24.50
C VAL A 229 -0.78 10.63 23.12
N LEU A 230 -1.49 11.28 22.19
CA LEU A 230 -1.43 11.03 20.75
C LEU A 230 -0.34 11.91 20.14
N LEU A 231 0.47 11.33 19.30
CA LEU A 231 1.51 12.02 18.52
C LEU A 231 1.29 11.78 17.04
N THR A 232 1.42 12.83 16.23
CA THR A 232 1.65 12.68 14.79
C THR A 232 2.60 13.77 14.30
N VAL A 233 3.25 13.51 13.17
CA VAL A 233 4.30 14.37 12.63
C VAL A 233 3.79 15.11 11.40
N PRO A 234 4.43 16.23 10.99
CA PRO A 234 3.99 17.00 9.84
C PRO A 234 4.11 16.21 8.55
N ASP A 235 3.18 16.47 7.65
CA ASP A 235 3.25 16.04 6.26
C ASP A 235 4.31 16.85 5.50
N ILE A 236 5.00 16.23 4.56
CA ILE A 236 6.01 16.86 3.72
C ILE A 236 5.35 17.67 2.61
N ALA A 237 4.34 17.09 1.95
CA ALA A 237 3.56 17.72 0.89
C ALA A 237 2.16 17.08 0.80
N GLY A 238 1.31 17.53 -0.11
CA GLY A 238 -0.07 17.09 -0.24
C GLY A 238 -0.28 15.58 -0.38
N PHE A 239 0.68 14.88 -0.96
CA PHE A 239 0.66 13.42 -1.12
C PHE A 239 1.86 12.71 -0.48
N ILE A 240 2.68 13.41 0.28
CA ILE A 240 3.87 12.87 0.95
C ILE A 240 3.71 13.10 2.45
N GLY A 241 3.36 12.06 3.18
CA GLY A 241 2.85 12.15 4.53
C GLY A 241 3.85 11.81 5.64
N ALA A 242 3.28 11.58 6.83
CA ALA A 242 4.03 11.16 8.01
C ALA A 242 4.60 9.74 7.88
N ASP A 243 4.00 8.88 7.06
CA ASP A 243 4.54 7.58 6.68
C ASP A 243 5.90 7.72 6.00
N THR A 244 6.02 8.62 5.02
CA THR A 244 7.30 8.95 4.37
C THR A 244 8.29 9.56 5.36
N MET A 245 7.85 10.44 6.26
CA MET A 245 8.70 10.94 7.36
C MET A 245 9.17 9.78 8.25
N GLY A 246 8.31 8.82 8.55
CA GLY A 246 8.67 7.59 9.26
C GLY A 246 9.76 6.82 8.52
N CYS A 247 9.62 6.63 7.20
CA CYS A 247 10.65 5.99 6.38
C CYS A 247 11.99 6.75 6.42
N VAL A 248 11.99 8.07 6.35
CA VAL A 248 13.22 8.90 6.47
C VAL A 248 13.90 8.68 7.81
N LEU A 249 13.13 8.59 8.90
CA LEU A 249 13.68 8.35 10.24
C LEU A 249 14.27 6.95 10.36
N SER A 250 13.51 5.91 10.00
CA SER A 250 13.91 4.51 10.16
C SER A 250 15.11 4.14 9.29
N THR A 251 15.22 4.68 8.10
CA THR A 251 16.37 4.48 7.20
C THR A 251 17.63 5.24 7.64
N GLY A 252 17.46 6.27 8.48
CA GLY A 252 18.56 7.09 8.97
C GLY A 252 19.17 8.04 7.94
N MET A 253 18.60 8.15 6.74
CA MET A 253 19.16 8.95 5.64
C MET A 253 19.34 10.43 6.02
N TYR A 254 18.52 10.96 6.91
CA TYR A 254 18.55 12.35 7.38
C TYR A 254 19.80 12.70 8.19
N LYS A 255 20.59 11.71 8.64
CA LYS A 255 21.78 11.90 9.50
C LYS A 255 23.07 11.35 8.90
N GLU A 256 23.00 10.72 7.72
CA GLU A 256 24.13 10.11 7.04
C GLU A 256 24.63 10.93 5.86
N ASP A 257 25.92 10.77 5.52
CA ASP A 257 26.53 11.39 4.32
C ASP A 257 26.16 10.64 3.03
N LYS A 258 25.80 9.34 3.15
CA LYS A 258 25.45 8.48 2.03
C LYS A 258 24.21 8.96 1.31
N ILE A 259 24.31 9.12 0.00
CA ILE A 259 23.17 9.42 -0.85
C ILE A 259 22.29 8.18 -0.95
N THR A 260 21.09 8.30 -0.43
CA THR A 260 20.11 7.20 -0.36
C THR A 260 18.91 7.54 -1.22
N LEU A 261 18.50 6.61 -2.09
CA LEU A 261 17.19 6.60 -2.72
C LEU A 261 16.28 5.66 -1.92
N MET A 262 15.30 6.21 -1.25
CA MET A 262 14.25 5.45 -0.57
C MET A 262 13.00 5.45 -1.45
N ILE A 263 12.39 4.29 -1.63
CA ILE A 263 11.18 4.11 -2.42
C ILE A 263 10.19 3.30 -1.58
N ASP A 264 9.05 3.88 -1.26
CA ASP A 264 7.91 3.16 -0.68
C ASP A 264 6.88 2.91 -1.77
N ILE A 265 6.68 1.63 -2.11
CA ILE A 265 5.83 1.22 -3.23
C ILE A 265 4.52 0.67 -2.69
N GLY A 266 3.47 1.46 -2.81
CA GLY A 266 2.07 1.09 -2.57
C GLY A 266 1.21 1.42 -3.79
N THR A 267 0.00 1.89 -3.55
CA THR A 267 -0.89 2.43 -4.59
C THR A 267 -0.29 3.67 -5.25
N ASN A 268 0.43 4.48 -4.48
CA ASN A 268 1.37 5.48 -4.99
C ASN A 268 2.80 4.98 -4.79
N GLY A 269 3.76 5.67 -5.39
CA GLY A 269 5.19 5.48 -5.13
C GLY A 269 5.76 6.74 -4.48
N GLU A 270 5.90 6.73 -3.16
CA GLU A 270 6.56 7.80 -2.42
C GLU A 270 8.06 7.57 -2.44
N MET A 271 8.80 8.60 -2.82
CA MET A 271 10.26 8.51 -2.94
C MET A 271 10.94 9.68 -2.24
N VAL A 272 12.09 9.40 -1.62
CA VAL A 272 13.00 10.41 -1.09
C VAL A 272 14.41 10.09 -1.55
N LEU A 273 15.08 11.07 -2.14
CA LEU A 273 16.47 10.97 -2.60
C LEU A 273 17.31 12.05 -1.96
N GLY A 274 18.46 11.67 -1.43
CA GLY A 274 19.43 12.59 -0.85
C GLY A 274 20.13 12.06 0.39
N ASN A 275 20.63 12.96 1.21
CA ASN A 275 21.37 12.68 2.43
C ASN A 275 21.06 13.73 3.52
N LYS A 276 21.88 13.78 4.60
CA LYS A 276 21.71 14.74 5.70
C LYS A 276 21.72 16.23 5.27
N ASP A 277 22.36 16.58 4.15
CA ASP A 277 22.55 17.94 3.69
C ASP A 277 21.37 18.44 2.84
N ARG A 278 20.91 17.65 1.88
CA ARG A 278 19.79 17.94 1.00
C ARG A 278 18.98 16.68 0.69
N MET A 279 17.68 16.77 0.75
CA MET A 279 16.74 15.71 0.37
C MET A 279 15.64 16.28 -0.52
N VAL A 280 15.30 15.57 -1.58
CA VAL A 280 14.09 15.83 -2.38
C VAL A 280 13.12 14.69 -2.21
N ALA A 281 11.82 14.97 -2.24
CA ALA A 281 10.77 13.97 -2.12
C ALA A 281 9.71 14.17 -3.18
N CYS A 282 9.20 13.07 -3.74
CA CYS A 282 8.06 13.10 -4.64
C CYS A 282 7.10 11.94 -4.36
N SER A 283 5.87 12.08 -4.83
CA SER A 283 4.87 11.00 -4.91
C SER A 283 4.47 10.83 -6.37
N THR A 284 4.43 9.58 -6.81
CA THR A 284 4.01 9.23 -8.18
C THR A 284 2.70 8.44 -8.13
N ALA A 285 1.79 8.76 -9.04
CA ALA A 285 0.55 8.00 -9.22
C ALA A 285 0.86 6.69 -9.96
N ALA A 286 1.50 5.75 -9.28
CA ALA A 286 1.83 4.42 -9.84
C ALA A 286 0.57 3.59 -10.13
N GLY A 287 -0.51 3.81 -9.39
CA GLY A 287 -1.74 3.03 -9.49
C GLY A 287 -1.63 1.67 -8.79
N PRO A 288 -2.74 0.93 -8.66
CA PRO A 288 -2.79 -0.27 -7.85
C PRO A 288 -2.25 -1.53 -8.56
N ALA A 289 -1.68 -1.43 -9.75
CA ALA A 289 -1.25 -2.58 -10.55
C ALA A 289 -0.25 -3.47 -9.79
N LEU A 290 0.72 -2.85 -9.11
CA LEU A 290 1.75 -3.56 -8.34
C LEU A 290 1.21 -4.17 -7.04
N GLU A 291 0.01 -3.83 -6.61
CA GLU A 291 -0.73 -4.50 -5.53
C GLU A 291 -1.74 -5.53 -6.07
N GLY A 292 -1.69 -5.88 -7.36
CA GLY A 292 -2.60 -6.79 -8.04
C GLY A 292 -3.95 -6.17 -8.41
N GLY A 293 -4.13 -4.86 -8.20
CA GLY A 293 -5.30 -4.12 -8.65
C GLY A 293 -5.27 -3.87 -10.16
N ARG A 294 -6.43 -3.86 -10.82
CA ARG A 294 -6.57 -3.70 -12.28
C ARG A 294 -5.86 -4.74 -13.14
N ILE A 295 -5.30 -5.77 -12.55
CA ILE A 295 -4.71 -6.92 -13.24
C ILE A 295 -5.76 -8.04 -13.30
N SER A 296 -5.96 -8.64 -14.46
CA SER A 296 -7.06 -9.59 -14.70
C SER A 296 -7.01 -10.80 -13.75
N CYS A 297 -5.82 -11.37 -13.53
CA CYS A 297 -5.57 -12.44 -12.56
C CYS A 297 -4.90 -11.93 -11.27
N GLY A 298 -4.88 -10.61 -11.06
CA GLY A 298 -4.17 -10.00 -9.94
C GLY A 298 -4.89 -10.21 -8.60
N MET A 299 -4.11 -10.44 -7.56
CA MET A 299 -4.57 -10.48 -6.17
C MET A 299 -3.50 -9.94 -5.23
N ARG A 300 -3.87 -9.67 -3.98
CA ARG A 300 -2.90 -9.34 -2.93
C ARG A 300 -2.09 -10.58 -2.55
N GLY A 301 -0.87 -10.36 -2.05
CA GLY A 301 -0.04 -11.43 -1.50
C GLY A 301 -0.77 -12.16 -0.37
N GLY A 302 -1.04 -13.44 -0.56
CA GLY A 302 -1.76 -14.28 0.38
C GLY A 302 -1.82 -15.73 -0.06
N PRO A 303 -2.34 -16.64 0.77
CA PRO A 303 -2.46 -18.05 0.39
C PRO A 303 -3.13 -18.24 -0.98
N GLY A 304 -2.52 -19.05 -1.84
CA GLY A 304 -2.98 -19.26 -3.22
C GLY A 304 -2.49 -18.25 -4.25
N ALA A 305 -1.80 -17.17 -3.83
CA ALA A 305 -1.17 -16.24 -4.77
C ALA A 305 0.15 -16.79 -5.29
N VAL A 306 0.36 -16.73 -6.60
CA VAL A 306 1.68 -16.90 -7.20
C VAL A 306 2.51 -15.66 -6.85
N ASP A 307 3.60 -15.85 -6.11
CA ASP A 307 4.44 -14.78 -5.58
C ASP A 307 5.78 -14.62 -6.32
N HIS A 308 6.30 -15.70 -6.92
CA HIS A 308 7.49 -15.64 -7.76
C HIS A 308 7.34 -16.50 -9.02
N ILE A 309 7.96 -16.04 -10.10
CA ILE A 309 8.06 -16.76 -11.38
C ILE A 309 9.50 -16.61 -11.89
N TRP A 310 10.11 -17.74 -12.30
CA TRP A 310 11.48 -17.77 -12.82
C TRP A 310 11.66 -18.84 -13.87
N MET A 311 12.81 -18.83 -14.54
CA MET A 311 13.23 -19.86 -15.47
C MET A 311 14.20 -20.84 -14.81
N GLU A 312 13.96 -22.14 -14.98
CA GLU A 312 14.86 -23.22 -14.58
C GLU A 312 14.89 -24.26 -15.73
N ASP A 313 16.06 -24.56 -16.28
CA ASP A 313 16.25 -25.55 -17.37
C ASP A 313 15.22 -25.39 -18.51
N ASP A 314 15.09 -24.17 -19.06
CA ASP A 314 14.13 -23.79 -20.12
C ASP A 314 12.65 -23.97 -19.76
N THR A 315 12.34 -24.21 -18.50
CA THR A 315 10.97 -24.33 -18.00
C THR A 315 10.59 -23.16 -17.10
N VAL A 316 9.39 -22.63 -17.28
CA VAL A 316 8.84 -21.63 -16.39
C VAL A 316 8.43 -22.30 -15.08
N CYS A 317 9.00 -21.83 -13.99
CA CYS A 317 8.73 -22.25 -12.62
C CYS A 317 8.00 -21.16 -11.84
N SER A 318 7.20 -21.55 -10.86
CA SER A 318 6.52 -20.61 -9.97
C SER A 318 6.39 -21.15 -8.56
N SER A 319 6.33 -20.22 -7.59
CA SER A 319 5.96 -20.49 -6.20
C SER A 319 4.59 -19.92 -5.88
N VAL A 320 3.92 -20.52 -4.91
CA VAL A 320 2.59 -20.12 -4.43
C VAL A 320 2.63 -19.96 -2.92
N ILE A 321 2.17 -18.82 -2.42
CA ILE A 321 2.10 -18.57 -0.98
C ILE A 321 1.21 -19.61 -0.30
N GLY A 322 1.75 -20.23 0.75
CA GLY A 322 1.08 -21.31 1.48
C GLY A 322 1.38 -22.72 0.93
N TRP A 323 2.13 -22.82 -0.15
CA TRP A 323 2.55 -24.08 -0.76
C TRP A 323 4.08 -24.22 -0.75
N ARG A 324 4.59 -25.45 -0.58
CA ARG A 324 6.04 -25.66 -0.42
C ARG A 324 6.75 -26.11 -1.70
N GLU A 325 6.00 -26.64 -2.66
CA GLU A 325 6.58 -27.22 -3.87
C GLU A 325 6.59 -26.18 -5.01
N THR A 326 7.64 -26.22 -5.81
CA THR A 326 7.73 -25.43 -7.05
C THR A 326 6.79 -26.02 -8.10
N LEU A 327 5.97 -25.18 -8.71
CA LEU A 327 5.14 -25.55 -9.85
C LEU A 327 5.94 -25.34 -11.14
N LYS A 328 6.00 -26.37 -11.98
CA LYS A 328 6.65 -26.33 -13.30
C LYS A 328 5.59 -26.33 -14.40
N LYS A 329 5.66 -25.38 -15.33
CA LYS A 329 4.72 -25.26 -16.45
C LYS A 329 4.73 -26.56 -17.29
N GLY A 330 3.55 -27.09 -17.60
CA GLY A 330 3.38 -28.34 -18.36
C GLY A 330 3.58 -29.62 -17.57
N SER A 331 3.79 -29.55 -16.24
CA SER A 331 3.85 -30.71 -15.37
C SER A 331 2.45 -31.03 -14.83
N SER A 332 2.20 -32.31 -14.48
CA SER A 332 0.99 -32.69 -13.75
C SER A 332 0.98 -31.95 -12.40
N VAL A 333 0.02 -31.05 -12.25
CA VAL A 333 -0.08 -30.18 -11.07
C VAL A 333 -0.61 -30.99 -9.90
N PRO A 334 0.04 -30.94 -8.72
CA PRO A 334 -0.60 -31.34 -7.47
C PRO A 334 -1.86 -30.50 -7.24
N ASP A 335 -2.78 -30.95 -6.38
CA ASP A 335 -4.03 -30.26 -6.00
C ASP A 335 -3.79 -28.90 -5.32
N VAL A 336 -3.12 -27.97 -6.01
CA VAL A 336 -2.87 -26.61 -5.54
C VAL A 336 -3.89 -25.68 -6.16
N GLU A 337 -4.71 -25.07 -5.35
CA GLU A 337 -5.63 -24.03 -5.79
C GLU A 337 -4.86 -22.70 -5.95
N VAL A 338 -4.44 -22.39 -7.19
CA VAL A 338 -3.87 -21.09 -7.54
C VAL A 338 -5.02 -20.10 -7.73
N GLN A 339 -5.09 -19.08 -6.88
CA GLN A 339 -6.17 -18.09 -6.89
C GLN A 339 -5.83 -16.86 -7.76
N GLY A 340 -4.55 -16.54 -7.94
CA GLY A 340 -4.13 -15.40 -8.74
C GLY A 340 -2.64 -15.10 -8.63
N LEU A 341 -2.26 -13.89 -9.07
CA LEU A 341 -0.89 -13.41 -9.15
C LEU A 341 -0.72 -12.16 -8.28
N CYS A 342 0.19 -12.17 -7.32
CA CYS A 342 0.49 -10.96 -6.57
C CYS A 342 1.57 -10.10 -7.25
N GLY A 343 1.80 -8.91 -6.71
CA GLY A 343 2.67 -7.91 -7.34
C GLY A 343 4.11 -8.37 -7.60
N SER A 344 4.73 -9.13 -6.69
CA SER A 344 6.08 -9.66 -6.90
C SER A 344 6.11 -10.67 -8.05
N GLY A 345 5.15 -11.60 -8.07
CA GLY A 345 5.01 -12.54 -9.19
C GLY A 345 4.67 -11.86 -10.51
N LEU A 346 3.92 -10.75 -10.49
CA LEU A 346 3.62 -9.97 -11.70
C LEU A 346 4.88 -9.37 -12.33
N ILE A 347 5.76 -8.81 -11.51
CA ILE A 347 7.05 -8.28 -11.97
C ILE A 347 7.93 -9.39 -12.55
N ASP A 348 8.01 -10.52 -11.86
CA ASP A 348 8.75 -11.70 -12.33
C ASP A 348 8.17 -12.24 -13.66
N ALA A 349 6.83 -12.33 -13.76
CA ALA A 349 6.16 -12.75 -14.99
C ALA A 349 6.54 -11.89 -16.20
N ILE A 350 6.51 -10.56 -16.04
CA ILE A 350 6.88 -9.63 -17.11
C ILE A 350 8.36 -9.78 -17.47
N ALA A 351 9.25 -9.91 -16.48
CA ALA A 351 10.69 -10.12 -16.71
C ALA A 351 10.94 -11.41 -17.53
N VAL A 352 10.33 -12.53 -17.11
CA VAL A 352 10.42 -13.81 -17.85
C VAL A 352 9.85 -13.69 -19.27
N MET A 353 8.72 -13.01 -19.46
CA MET A 353 8.16 -12.79 -20.80
C MET A 353 9.07 -11.95 -21.70
N LEU A 354 9.81 -11.00 -21.14
CA LEU A 354 10.82 -10.23 -21.89
C LEU A 354 12.01 -11.08 -22.27
N ASP A 355 12.51 -11.91 -21.35
CA ASP A 355 13.68 -12.78 -21.58
C ASP A 355 13.39 -13.89 -22.62
N LEU A 356 12.15 -14.38 -22.64
CA LEU A 356 11.68 -15.35 -23.63
C LEU A 356 11.30 -14.70 -24.99
N GLY A 357 11.43 -13.37 -25.14
CA GLY A 357 11.03 -12.65 -26.36
C GLY A 357 9.53 -12.65 -26.64
N ILE A 358 8.70 -13.00 -25.64
CA ILE A 358 7.24 -12.97 -25.74
C ILE A 358 6.73 -11.54 -25.75
N LEU A 359 7.36 -10.68 -24.95
CA LEU A 359 7.16 -9.24 -24.97
C LEU A 359 8.29 -8.55 -25.72
N ASN A 360 7.95 -7.55 -26.54
CA ASN A 360 8.95 -6.62 -27.03
C ASN A 360 9.12 -5.44 -26.04
N ARG A 361 10.16 -4.63 -26.24
CA ARG A 361 10.46 -3.43 -25.43
C ARG A 361 9.28 -2.48 -25.27
N ARG A 362 8.39 -2.38 -26.26
CA ARG A 362 7.18 -1.53 -26.20
C ARG A 362 6.03 -2.17 -25.43
N GLY A 363 6.25 -3.33 -24.79
CA GLY A 363 5.26 -4.06 -24.03
C GLY A 363 4.21 -4.77 -24.87
N ARG A 364 4.46 -4.99 -26.15
CA ARG A 364 3.53 -5.72 -27.02
C ARG A 364 3.81 -7.21 -26.94
N ILE A 365 2.80 -8.00 -26.60
CA ILE A 365 2.86 -9.46 -26.73
C ILE A 365 3.04 -9.79 -28.22
N GLN A 366 4.03 -10.62 -28.56
CA GLN A 366 4.32 -11.02 -29.93
C GLN A 366 3.23 -11.97 -30.46
N LYS A 367 2.81 -11.77 -31.71
CA LYS A 367 1.68 -12.50 -32.32
C LYS A 367 1.84 -14.04 -32.27
N ALA A 368 3.07 -14.54 -32.36
CA ALA A 368 3.38 -15.97 -32.31
C ALA A 368 3.01 -16.63 -30.96
N TYR A 369 2.81 -15.85 -29.90
CA TYR A 369 2.57 -16.35 -28.55
C TYR A 369 1.14 -16.12 -28.04
N TYR A 370 0.22 -15.62 -28.89
CA TYR A 370 -1.18 -15.45 -28.48
C TYR A 370 -1.84 -16.81 -28.21
N GLY A 371 -2.36 -17.01 -27.00
CA GLY A 371 -3.29 -18.07 -26.69
C GLY A 371 -4.69 -17.77 -27.22
N ASP A 372 -5.05 -16.48 -27.28
CA ASP A 372 -6.30 -15.94 -27.86
C ASP A 372 -5.95 -14.68 -28.68
N GLU A 373 -6.13 -14.75 -30.00
CA GLU A 373 -5.84 -13.62 -30.91
C GLU A 373 -6.72 -12.40 -30.63
N LYS A 374 -7.96 -12.59 -30.19
CA LYS A 374 -8.91 -11.51 -29.95
C LYS A 374 -8.51 -10.68 -28.73
N ASN A 375 -8.09 -11.34 -27.67
CA ASN A 375 -7.78 -10.69 -26.38
C ASN A 375 -6.28 -10.53 -26.11
N ARG A 376 -5.41 -11.08 -26.99
CA ARG A 376 -3.94 -11.03 -26.85
C ARG A 376 -3.49 -11.51 -25.47
N ILE A 377 -3.89 -12.73 -25.12
CA ILE A 377 -3.59 -13.36 -23.82
C ILE A 377 -2.40 -14.30 -24.00
N TYR A 378 -1.49 -14.28 -23.03
CA TYR A 378 -0.42 -15.25 -22.90
C TYR A 378 -0.50 -15.99 -21.56
N ALA A 379 -0.49 -17.33 -21.61
CA ALA A 379 -0.40 -18.17 -20.42
C ALA A 379 1.05 -18.21 -19.91
N VAL A 380 1.32 -17.51 -18.82
CA VAL A 380 2.65 -17.47 -18.19
C VAL A 380 2.95 -18.78 -17.49
N THR A 381 2.01 -19.27 -16.70
CA THR A 381 1.99 -20.63 -16.11
C THR A 381 0.75 -21.36 -16.59
N ASP A 382 0.51 -22.60 -16.13
CA ASP A 382 -0.69 -23.33 -16.49
C ASP A 382 -1.97 -22.72 -15.92
N GLN A 383 -1.86 -21.97 -14.81
CA GLN A 383 -3.00 -21.34 -14.11
C GLN A 383 -3.04 -19.81 -14.26
N ILE A 384 -1.93 -19.16 -14.63
CA ILE A 384 -1.82 -17.70 -14.71
C ILE A 384 -1.66 -17.26 -16.16
N SER A 385 -2.55 -16.38 -16.59
CA SER A 385 -2.48 -15.72 -17.90
C SER A 385 -2.50 -14.20 -17.74
N LEU A 386 -1.72 -13.51 -18.57
CA LEU A 386 -1.67 -12.06 -18.65
C LEU A 386 -2.20 -11.56 -20.00
N THR A 387 -2.97 -10.49 -19.95
CA THR A 387 -3.51 -9.79 -21.12
C THR A 387 -2.60 -8.64 -21.56
N GLN A 388 -2.82 -8.12 -22.75
CA GLN A 388 -2.13 -6.91 -23.21
C GLN A 388 -2.46 -5.68 -22.33
N GLU A 389 -3.63 -5.65 -21.71
CA GLU A 389 -4.05 -4.58 -20.79
C GLU A 389 -3.29 -4.67 -19.48
N ASP A 390 -3.11 -5.88 -18.93
CA ASP A 390 -2.30 -6.09 -17.72
C ASP A 390 -0.85 -5.59 -17.91
N ILE A 391 -0.27 -5.87 -19.08
CA ILE A 391 1.08 -5.37 -19.43
C ILE A 391 1.10 -3.83 -19.45
N ARG A 392 0.03 -3.20 -19.96
CA ARG A 392 -0.07 -1.74 -20.01
C ARG A 392 -0.17 -1.13 -18.60
N GLU A 393 -0.94 -1.73 -17.70
CA GLU A 393 -1.02 -1.28 -16.30
C GLU A 393 0.36 -1.33 -15.62
N VAL A 394 1.13 -2.40 -15.84
CA VAL A 394 2.52 -2.50 -15.32
C VAL A 394 3.42 -1.43 -15.94
N GLN A 395 3.31 -1.18 -17.25
CA GLN A 395 4.09 -0.12 -17.92
C GLN A 395 3.82 1.27 -17.34
N MET A 396 2.55 1.57 -17.03
CA MET A 396 2.18 2.85 -16.40
C MET A 396 2.77 2.94 -14.98
N ALA A 397 2.57 1.92 -14.16
CA ALA A 397 3.06 1.91 -12.78
C ALA A 397 4.59 2.07 -12.71
N LYS A 398 5.34 1.20 -13.44
CA LYS A 398 6.79 1.25 -13.44
C LYS A 398 7.33 2.52 -14.10
N GLY A 399 6.66 3.02 -15.13
CA GLY A 399 7.05 4.24 -15.83
C GLY A 399 6.94 5.47 -14.94
N ALA A 400 5.92 5.56 -14.09
CA ALA A 400 5.75 6.64 -13.13
C ALA A 400 6.89 6.66 -12.09
N ILE A 401 7.22 5.50 -11.50
CA ILE A 401 8.32 5.37 -10.52
C ILE A 401 9.66 5.69 -11.18
N ALA A 402 9.98 5.09 -12.34
CA ALA A 402 11.24 5.32 -13.04
C ALA A 402 11.41 6.78 -13.50
N ALA A 403 10.33 7.44 -13.94
CA ALA A 403 10.35 8.87 -14.26
C ALA A 403 10.60 9.73 -13.02
N GLY A 404 9.97 9.40 -11.90
CA GLY A 404 10.23 10.08 -10.63
C GLY A 404 11.70 9.98 -10.21
N ILE A 405 12.30 8.79 -10.30
CA ILE A 405 13.75 8.59 -10.01
C ILE A 405 14.61 9.47 -10.92
N GLU A 406 14.39 9.45 -12.25
CA GLU A 406 15.16 10.23 -13.21
C GLU A 406 15.07 11.74 -12.89
N LEU A 407 13.87 12.24 -12.61
CA LEU A 407 13.66 13.69 -12.33
C LEU A 407 14.20 14.12 -10.97
N MET A 408 14.16 13.27 -9.95
CA MET A 408 14.78 13.57 -8.66
C MET A 408 16.31 13.63 -8.78
N MET A 409 16.90 12.78 -9.61
CA MET A 409 18.34 12.80 -9.88
C MET A 409 18.74 14.06 -10.66
N GLU A 410 17.94 14.48 -11.65
CA GLU A 410 18.12 15.74 -12.36
C GLU A 410 18.05 16.94 -11.39
N GLU A 411 17.08 16.96 -10.46
CA GLU A 411 16.91 18.00 -9.47
C GLU A 411 18.11 18.14 -8.51
N LEU A 412 18.71 17.02 -8.12
CA LEU A 412 19.91 17.01 -7.27
C LEU A 412 21.21 17.13 -8.06
N GLU A 413 21.16 17.14 -9.39
CA GLU A 413 22.32 17.17 -10.29
C GLU A 413 23.31 16.01 -10.02
N ILE A 414 22.79 14.81 -9.75
CA ILE A 414 23.59 13.62 -9.45
C ILE A 414 23.42 12.52 -10.49
N THR A 415 24.40 11.61 -10.56
CA THR A 415 24.37 10.42 -11.41
C THR A 415 24.07 9.15 -10.62
N TYR A 416 23.75 8.03 -11.30
CA TYR A 416 23.48 6.75 -10.65
C TYR A 416 24.66 6.22 -9.82
N GLU A 417 25.89 6.53 -10.23
CA GLU A 417 27.12 6.12 -9.55
C GLU A 417 27.24 6.75 -8.14
N GLN A 418 26.75 7.99 -8.02
CA GLN A 418 26.80 8.75 -6.76
C GLN A 418 25.76 8.30 -5.72
N VAL A 419 24.73 7.58 -6.14
CA VAL A 419 23.79 6.96 -5.17
C VAL A 419 24.51 5.80 -4.46
N ASP A 420 24.53 5.80 -3.15
CA ASP A 420 25.21 4.77 -2.35
C ASP A 420 24.32 3.55 -2.08
N ARG A 421 23.02 3.77 -1.90
CA ARG A 421 22.05 2.69 -1.61
C ARG A 421 20.65 3.03 -2.10
N VAL A 422 19.88 1.99 -2.42
CA VAL A 422 18.45 2.05 -2.73
C VAL A 422 17.70 1.23 -1.70
N ILE A 423 16.75 1.84 -0.99
CA ILE A 423 15.97 1.16 0.04
C ILE A 423 14.53 1.03 -0.46
N LEU A 424 14.08 -0.21 -0.63
CA LEU A 424 12.72 -0.52 -1.03
C LEU A 424 11.87 -0.79 0.20
N CYS A 425 10.96 0.11 0.51
CA CYS A 425 10.05 0.05 1.64
C CYS A 425 8.70 -0.57 1.26
N GLY A 426 7.89 -0.85 2.28
CA GLY A 426 6.58 -1.48 2.12
C GLY A 426 6.64 -2.98 1.86
N ALA A 427 5.48 -3.62 1.91
CA ALA A 427 5.38 -5.08 1.71
C ALA A 427 5.83 -5.48 0.31
N PHE A 428 5.37 -4.74 -0.71
CA PHE A 428 5.73 -5.01 -2.10
C PHE A 428 7.25 -4.91 -2.31
N GLY A 429 7.88 -3.82 -1.87
CA GLY A 429 9.32 -3.60 -2.02
C GLY A 429 10.18 -4.67 -1.33
N THR A 430 9.67 -5.26 -0.26
CA THR A 430 10.39 -6.31 0.51
C THR A 430 10.40 -7.65 -0.22
N TYR A 431 9.30 -8.02 -0.87
CA TYR A 431 9.18 -9.33 -1.53
C TYR A 431 9.50 -9.28 -3.03
N MET A 432 9.68 -8.10 -3.59
CA MET A 432 10.00 -7.92 -5.01
C MET A 432 11.42 -8.42 -5.33
N ASN A 433 11.56 -9.16 -6.43
CA ASN A 433 12.86 -9.53 -6.97
C ASN A 433 13.53 -8.32 -7.64
N ALA A 434 14.63 -7.84 -7.07
CA ALA A 434 15.33 -6.66 -7.57
C ALA A 434 15.86 -6.84 -9.01
N LYS A 435 16.24 -8.07 -9.42
CA LYS A 435 16.68 -8.34 -10.80
C LYS A 435 15.53 -8.20 -11.77
N SER A 436 14.36 -8.76 -11.43
CA SER A 436 13.14 -8.62 -12.23
C SER A 436 12.70 -7.15 -12.33
N ALA A 437 12.79 -6.41 -11.22
CA ALA A 437 12.48 -4.98 -11.18
C ALA A 437 13.41 -4.15 -12.09
N ALA A 438 14.71 -4.44 -12.09
CA ALA A 438 15.67 -3.82 -12.99
C ALA A 438 15.41 -4.23 -14.45
N ARG A 439 15.12 -5.52 -14.70
CA ARG A 439 14.84 -6.05 -16.03
C ARG A 439 13.65 -5.38 -16.70
N ILE A 440 12.61 -5.06 -15.95
CA ILE A 440 11.46 -4.33 -16.49
C ILE A 440 11.69 -2.80 -16.51
N GLY A 441 12.77 -2.30 -15.91
CA GLY A 441 13.09 -0.87 -15.82
C GLY A 441 12.24 -0.12 -14.78
N LEU A 442 11.79 -0.79 -13.73
CA LEU A 442 11.21 -0.15 -12.55
C LEU A 442 12.30 0.55 -11.74
N ILE A 443 13.44 -0.12 -11.60
CA ILE A 443 14.65 0.41 -10.97
C ILE A 443 15.71 0.51 -12.09
N PRO A 444 16.42 1.63 -12.22
CA PRO A 444 17.54 1.75 -13.14
C PRO A 444 18.60 0.67 -12.88
N GLU A 445 19.05 -0.01 -13.95
CA GLU A 445 20.00 -1.13 -13.87
C GLU A 445 21.29 -0.79 -13.08
N PRO A 446 21.92 0.41 -13.23
CA PRO A 446 23.10 0.76 -12.45
C PRO A 446 22.88 0.79 -10.92
N LEU A 447 21.64 0.85 -10.47
CA LEU A 447 21.28 0.85 -9.06
C LEU A 447 21.03 -0.55 -8.51
N LEU A 448 20.94 -1.59 -9.34
CA LEU A 448 20.57 -2.94 -8.92
C LEU A 448 21.43 -3.49 -7.78
N SER A 449 22.75 -3.32 -7.85
CA SER A 449 23.68 -3.82 -6.82
C SER A 449 23.58 -3.06 -5.48
N LYS A 450 22.85 -1.96 -5.44
CA LYS A 450 22.70 -1.06 -4.27
C LYS A 450 21.35 -1.24 -3.58
N VAL A 451 20.50 -2.14 -4.09
CA VAL A 451 19.14 -2.38 -3.58
C VAL A 451 19.18 -3.19 -2.30
N ILE A 452 18.46 -2.71 -1.29
CA ILE A 452 18.22 -3.41 -0.02
C ILE A 452 16.73 -3.32 0.36
N ALA A 453 16.22 -4.37 1.02
CA ALA A 453 14.84 -4.38 1.50
C ALA A 453 14.72 -3.54 2.80
N GLY A 454 13.79 -2.60 2.82
CA GLY A 454 13.51 -1.72 3.96
C GLY A 454 12.43 -2.25 4.90
N GLY A 455 11.60 -3.18 4.45
CA GLY A 455 10.46 -3.66 5.24
C GLY A 455 9.42 -2.58 5.48
N ASN A 456 8.65 -2.70 6.57
CA ASN A 456 7.74 -1.64 6.99
C ASN A 456 8.52 -0.49 7.68
N ALA A 457 9.23 0.29 6.87
CA ALA A 457 10.02 1.41 7.34
C ALA A 457 9.18 2.52 7.97
N ALA A 458 7.96 2.76 7.47
CA ALA A 458 7.02 3.72 8.04
C ALA A 458 6.63 3.35 9.48
N GLY A 459 6.25 2.09 9.71
CA GLY A 459 5.92 1.57 11.03
C GLY A 459 7.11 1.62 12.00
N MET A 460 8.33 1.32 11.52
CA MET A 460 9.55 1.41 12.34
C MET A 460 9.87 2.86 12.70
N GLY A 461 9.73 3.80 11.77
CA GLY A 461 9.86 5.23 12.07
C GLY A 461 8.78 5.73 13.03
N CYS A 462 7.56 5.24 12.91
CA CYS A 462 6.49 5.51 13.88
C CYS A 462 6.89 5.04 15.29
N ARG A 463 7.50 3.86 15.43
CA ARG A 463 8.06 3.39 16.70
C ARG A 463 9.10 4.37 17.25
N GLN A 464 10.02 4.84 16.43
CA GLN A 464 11.02 5.82 16.85
C GLN A 464 10.37 7.13 17.36
N ILE A 465 9.35 7.63 16.65
CA ILE A 465 8.56 8.81 17.06
C ILE A 465 7.89 8.56 18.41
N THR A 466 7.37 7.35 18.62
CA THR A 466 6.70 6.97 19.89
C THR A 466 7.65 7.00 21.08
N MET A 467 8.88 6.52 20.88
CA MET A 467 9.83 6.26 21.94
C MET A 467 10.84 7.39 22.16
N ASP A 468 11.12 8.20 21.14
CA ASP A 468 12.13 9.27 21.19
C ASP A 468 11.51 10.66 21.01
N GLN A 469 11.30 11.38 22.11
CA GLN A 469 10.75 12.73 22.09
C GLN A 469 11.63 13.74 21.34
N LYS A 470 12.96 13.49 21.28
CA LYS A 470 13.86 14.38 20.51
C LYS A 470 13.68 14.15 19.03
N LEU A 471 13.55 12.90 18.59
CA LEU A 471 13.21 12.58 17.21
C LEU A 471 11.84 13.12 16.82
N PHE A 472 10.83 12.95 17.68
CA PHE A 472 9.52 13.56 17.45
C PHE A 472 9.64 15.09 17.23
N ALA A 473 10.35 15.80 18.11
CA ALA A 473 10.56 17.25 17.94
C ALA A 473 11.39 17.59 16.70
N LEU A 474 12.35 16.72 16.32
CA LEU A 474 13.21 16.92 15.15
C LEU A 474 12.42 16.89 13.84
N THR A 475 11.33 16.11 13.74
CA THR A 475 10.53 16.02 12.51
C THR A 475 10.00 17.37 12.04
N GLY A 476 9.67 18.28 12.97
CA GLY A 476 9.27 19.65 12.66
C GLY A 476 10.35 20.49 11.98
N LYS A 477 11.63 20.11 12.13
CA LYS A 477 12.75 20.72 11.41
C LYS A 477 13.09 19.95 10.13
N LEU A 478 13.00 18.63 10.17
CA LEU A 478 13.28 17.76 9.02
C LEU A 478 12.33 18.05 7.86
N VAL A 479 11.05 18.27 8.14
CA VAL A 479 10.07 18.58 7.11
C VAL A 479 10.46 19.81 6.27
N GLN A 480 11.20 20.77 6.86
CA GLN A 480 11.69 21.97 6.16
C GLN A 480 12.96 21.72 5.33
N LYS A 481 13.64 20.57 5.55
CA LYS A 481 14.85 20.17 4.81
C LYS A 481 14.55 19.22 3.65
N ILE A 482 13.34 18.69 3.59
CA ILE A 482 12.90 17.81 2.52
C ILE A 482 12.13 18.67 1.51
N GLU A 483 12.71 18.86 0.34
CA GLU A 483 12.15 19.67 -0.73
C GLU A 483 11.14 18.83 -1.51
N PRO A 484 9.82 19.17 -1.51
CA PRO A 484 8.86 18.44 -2.30
C PRO A 484 9.02 18.80 -3.79
N LEU A 485 9.10 17.76 -4.63
CA LEU A 485 9.15 17.90 -6.08
C LEU A 485 7.78 17.54 -6.66
N ASP A 486 7.05 18.55 -7.12
CA ASP A 486 5.79 18.36 -7.83
C ASP A 486 6.06 17.93 -9.27
N LEU A 487 6.10 16.61 -9.49
CA LEU A 487 6.39 16.02 -10.79
C LEU A 487 5.41 16.48 -11.89
N ALA A 488 4.13 16.66 -11.53
CA ALA A 488 3.09 17.03 -12.50
C ALA A 488 3.32 18.46 -13.05
N SER A 489 3.95 19.33 -12.27
CA SER A 489 4.25 20.70 -12.69
C SER A 489 5.51 20.82 -13.57
N LEU A 490 6.35 19.76 -13.62
CA LEU A 490 7.59 19.77 -14.39
C LEU A 490 7.32 19.62 -15.89
N PRO A 491 7.80 20.56 -16.74
CA PRO A 491 7.56 20.49 -18.19
C PRO A 491 8.06 19.22 -18.85
N GLN A 492 9.14 18.61 -18.33
CA GLN A 492 9.75 17.39 -18.85
C GLN A 492 9.05 16.10 -18.39
N PHE A 493 8.18 16.15 -17.37
CA PHE A 493 7.57 14.95 -16.77
C PHE A 493 6.89 14.06 -17.79
N GLN A 494 6.01 14.61 -18.62
CA GLN A 494 5.25 13.83 -19.61
C GLN A 494 6.16 13.11 -20.60
N ARG A 495 7.23 13.76 -21.02
CA ARG A 495 8.23 13.17 -21.94
C ARG A 495 9.02 12.05 -21.27
N THR A 496 9.47 12.29 -20.03
CA THR A 496 10.25 11.32 -19.25
C THR A 496 9.36 10.11 -18.91
N PHE A 497 8.13 10.32 -18.48
CA PHE A 497 7.16 9.25 -18.22
C PHE A 497 6.92 8.38 -19.46
N ALA A 498 6.64 9.01 -20.64
CA ALA A 498 6.41 8.29 -21.88
C ALA A 498 7.65 7.45 -22.31
N LYS A 499 8.86 7.98 -22.12
CA LYS A 499 10.12 7.26 -22.35
C LYS A 499 10.24 6.06 -21.39
N GLN A 500 9.95 6.28 -20.10
CA GLN A 500 10.08 5.27 -19.06
C GLN A 500 8.97 4.20 -19.08
N MET A 501 7.90 4.34 -19.87
CA MET A 501 6.93 3.27 -20.10
C MET A 501 7.53 2.09 -20.89
N ALA A 502 8.56 2.31 -21.71
CA ALA A 502 9.26 1.22 -22.40
C ALA A 502 10.03 0.35 -21.40
N PHE A 503 10.08 -0.96 -21.65
CA PHE A 503 10.93 -1.86 -20.86
C PHE A 503 12.41 -1.67 -21.22
N SER A 504 13.31 -2.05 -20.30
CA SER A 504 14.76 -1.94 -20.49
C SER A 504 15.23 -2.74 -21.71
N GLU A 505 16.29 -2.26 -22.37
CA GLU A 505 17.06 -3.07 -23.34
C GLU A 505 17.82 -4.16 -22.58
N VAL A 506 18.01 -5.31 -23.23
CA VAL A 506 18.85 -6.39 -22.71
C VAL A 506 20.30 -6.00 -22.92
#